data_ae4fc3bfc10e880c30ed6acb5ebb46d7
#
_entry.id   ae4fc3bfc10e880c30ed6acb5ebb46d7
#
_cell.length_a   1.000
_cell.length_b   1.000
_cell.length_c   1.000
_cell.angle_alpha   90.00
_cell.angle_beta   90.00
_cell.angle_gamma   90.00
#
_symmetry.space_group_name_H-M   'P 1'
#
loop_
_entity.id
_entity.type
_entity.pdbx_description
1 polymer ?
#
loop_
_entity_poly.entity_id
_entity_poly.type
_entity_poly.pdbx_seq_one_letter_code
_entity_poly.pdbx_strand_id
1 'polypeptide(L)' 'EVDEVLQILFDLNELGITIIMIEHIMQAVMKFSHRVVCLDTGRIICEGTPETIIQNPDVQRAYLGD' A
#
# COMPACT_ATOMS: atom_id res chain seq x y z
N GLU A 1 -0.01 -5.71 16.66
CA GLU A 1 0.51 -4.36 16.58
C GLU A 1 0.18 -3.75 15.25
N VAL A 2 0.75 -4.29 14.15
CA VAL A 2 0.35 -3.80 12.83
C VAL A 2 -1.12 -4.07 12.60
N ASP A 3 -1.60 -5.25 12.98
CA ASP A 3 -3.01 -5.59 12.79
C ASP A 3 -3.93 -4.74 13.63
N GLU A 4 -3.50 -4.38 14.85
CA GLU A 4 -4.30 -3.50 15.70
C GLU A 4 -4.42 -2.11 15.11
N VAL A 5 -3.30 -1.57 14.61
CA VAL A 5 -3.30 -0.27 13.96
C VAL A 5 -4.18 -0.29 12.71
N LEU A 6 -4.05 -1.34 11.91
CA LEU A 6 -4.86 -1.47 10.70
C LEU A 6 -6.34 -1.53 11.02
N GLN A 7 -6.71 -2.21 12.13
CA GLN A 7 -8.12 -2.28 12.51
C GLN A 7 -8.68 -0.90 12.82
N ILE A 8 -7.91 -0.07 13.51
CA ILE A 8 -8.32 1.30 13.80
C ILE A 8 -8.52 2.08 12.50
N LEU A 9 -7.59 1.92 11.55
CA LEU A 9 -7.68 2.62 10.28
C LEU A 9 -8.87 2.13 9.45
N PHE A 10 -9.16 0.83 9.47
CA PHE A 10 -10.35 0.31 8.81
C PHE A 10 -11.62 0.90 9.39
N ASP A 11 -11.69 0.98 10.72
CA ASP A 11 -12.87 1.54 11.39
C ASP A 11 -13.08 2.99 10.99
N LEU A 12 -12.01 3.79 10.96
CA LEU A 12 -12.09 5.20 10.55
C LEU A 12 -12.53 5.32 9.10
N ASN A 13 -12.03 4.46 8.24
CA ASN A 13 -12.38 4.51 6.83
C ASN A 13 -13.85 4.18 6.61
N GLU A 14 -14.39 3.25 7.40
CA GLU A 14 -15.80 2.89 7.31
C GLU A 14 -16.72 4.05 7.72
N LEU A 15 -16.21 4.97 8.53
CA LEU A 15 -16.95 6.17 8.89
C LEU A 15 -16.96 7.24 7.80
N GLY A 16 -16.33 6.95 6.66
CA GLY A 16 -16.29 7.88 5.54
C GLY A 16 -15.04 8.73 5.47
N ILE A 17 -14.05 8.43 6.31
CA ILE A 17 -12.79 9.19 6.33
C ILE A 17 -11.85 8.60 5.31
N THR A 18 -11.37 9.44 4.40
CA THR A 18 -10.34 9.06 3.43
C THR A 18 -8.98 9.04 4.11
N ILE A 19 -8.23 7.97 3.91
CA ILE A 19 -6.96 7.77 4.58
C ILE A 19 -5.84 7.62 3.54
N ILE A 20 -4.77 8.38 3.72
CA ILE A 20 -3.55 8.23 2.93
C ILE A 20 -2.49 7.67 3.87
N MET A 21 -1.93 6.52 3.50
CA MET A 21 -0.94 5.82 4.32
C MET A 21 0.36 5.69 3.55
N ILE A 22 1.46 6.11 4.17
CA ILE A 22 2.79 5.96 3.59
C ILE A 22 3.49 4.86 4.34
N GLU A 23 3.85 3.78 3.64
CA GLU A 23 4.34 2.59 4.30
C GLU A 23 5.27 1.80 3.38
N HIS A 24 6.20 1.09 3.96
CA HIS A 24 7.10 0.20 3.23
C HIS A 24 6.84 -1.28 3.54
N ILE A 25 5.94 -1.55 4.46
CA ILE A 25 5.58 -2.93 4.79
C ILE A 25 4.46 -3.35 3.85
N MET A 26 4.81 -4.20 2.87
CA MET A 26 3.87 -4.56 1.80
C MET A 26 2.62 -5.24 2.33
N GLN A 27 2.75 -6.06 3.38
CA GLN A 27 1.59 -6.73 3.95
C GLN A 27 0.53 -5.75 4.43
N ALA A 28 0.97 -4.67 5.09
CA ALA A 28 0.03 -3.65 5.56
C ALA A 28 -0.62 -2.93 4.39
N VAL A 29 0.19 -2.54 3.40
CA VAL A 29 -0.29 -1.85 2.21
C VAL A 29 -1.32 -2.70 1.48
N MET A 30 -1.02 -3.98 1.27
CA MET A 30 -1.89 -4.87 0.51
C MET A 30 -3.21 -5.12 1.22
N LYS A 31 -3.19 -5.19 2.56
CA LYS A 31 -4.41 -5.46 3.32
C LYS A 31 -5.33 -4.25 3.39
N PHE A 32 -4.76 -3.05 3.50
CA PHE A 32 -5.53 -1.86 3.80
C PHE A 32 -5.96 -1.09 2.56
N SER A 33 -5.12 -1.02 1.54
CA SER A 33 -5.27 -0.03 0.49
C SER A 33 -6.25 -0.46 -0.58
N HIS A 34 -7.04 0.50 -1.07
CA HIS A 34 -7.85 0.31 -2.27
C HIS A 34 -7.03 0.64 -3.51
N ARG A 35 -6.12 1.59 -3.36
CA ARG A 35 -5.28 2.05 -4.45
C ARG A 35 -3.88 2.29 -3.92
N VAL A 36 -2.89 1.86 -4.67
CA VAL A 36 -1.48 1.96 -4.27
C VAL A 36 -0.72 2.76 -5.32
N VAL A 37 0.12 3.67 -4.85
CA VAL A 37 1.05 4.41 -5.69
C VAL A 37 2.45 4.07 -5.21
N CYS A 38 3.27 3.58 -6.11
CA CYS A 38 4.64 3.19 -5.77
C CYS A 38 5.61 4.25 -6.25
N LEU A 39 6.48 4.69 -5.35
CA LEU A 39 7.47 5.71 -5.63
C LEU A 39 8.87 5.12 -5.50
N ASP A 40 9.74 5.53 -6.41
CA ASP A 40 11.15 5.20 -6.33
C ASP A 40 11.95 6.45 -6.69
N THR A 41 12.73 6.93 -5.74
CA THR A 41 13.58 8.11 -5.90
C THR A 41 12.75 9.31 -6.40
N GLY A 42 11.58 9.51 -5.78
CA GLY A 42 10.71 10.64 -6.10
C GLY A 42 9.90 10.49 -7.37
N ARG A 43 9.93 9.31 -8.00
CA ARG A 43 9.18 9.08 -9.23
C ARG A 43 8.12 8.02 -9.01
N ILE A 44 6.95 8.23 -9.62
CA ILE A 44 5.90 7.22 -9.61
C ILE A 44 6.27 6.14 -10.63
N ILE A 45 6.50 4.91 -10.15
CA ILE A 45 6.84 3.81 -11.05
C ILE A 45 5.64 2.92 -11.34
N CYS A 46 4.61 2.98 -10.50
CA CYS A 46 3.42 2.16 -10.72
C CYS A 46 2.28 2.69 -9.87
N GLU A 47 1.06 2.52 -10.37
CA GLU A 47 -0.13 2.95 -9.66
C GLU A 47 -1.28 2.02 -10.05
N GLY A 48 -2.06 1.59 -9.08
CA GLY A 48 -3.20 0.71 -9.34
C GLY A 48 -3.70 0.02 -8.10
N THR A 49 -4.46 -1.05 -8.31
CA THR A 49 -4.95 -1.88 -7.21
C THR A 49 -3.80 -2.68 -6.61
N PRO A 50 -3.94 -3.11 -5.33
CA PRO A 50 -2.90 -3.94 -4.72
C PRO A 50 -2.54 -5.16 -5.56
N GLU A 51 -3.53 -5.81 -6.15
CA GLU A 51 -3.27 -7.00 -6.97
C GLU A 51 -2.42 -6.69 -8.19
N THR A 52 -2.69 -5.57 -8.84
CA THR A 52 -1.91 -5.14 -10.00
C THR A 52 -0.49 -4.77 -9.60
N ILE A 53 -0.36 -4.10 -8.46
CA ILE A 53 0.94 -3.62 -7.98
C ILE A 53 1.87 -4.80 -7.69
N ILE A 54 1.38 -5.83 -7.00
CA ILE A 54 2.24 -6.93 -6.59
C ILE A 54 2.76 -7.74 -7.77
N GLN A 55 2.08 -7.66 -8.92
CA GLN A 55 2.50 -8.38 -10.12
C GLN A 55 3.49 -7.58 -10.98
N ASN A 56 3.73 -6.33 -10.65
CA ASN A 56 4.58 -5.47 -11.45
C ASN A 56 6.06 -5.80 -11.20
N PRO A 57 6.85 -6.11 -12.24
CA PRO A 57 8.26 -6.46 -12.06
C PRO A 57 9.09 -5.34 -11.45
N ASP A 58 8.79 -4.09 -11.77
CA ASP A 58 9.52 -2.96 -11.21
C ASP A 58 9.29 -2.84 -9.72
N VAL A 59 8.05 -3.08 -9.28
CA VAL A 59 7.71 -3.07 -7.87
C VAL A 59 8.43 -4.22 -7.15
N GLN A 60 8.45 -5.39 -7.77
CA GLN A 60 9.13 -6.54 -7.17
C GLN A 60 10.61 -6.24 -6.96
N ARG A 61 11.25 -5.60 -7.93
CA ARG A 61 12.66 -5.25 -7.79
C ARG A 61 12.89 -4.18 -6.73
N ALA A 62 12.02 -3.17 -6.67
CA ALA A 62 12.21 -2.03 -5.78
C ALA A 62 11.86 -2.34 -4.33
N TYR A 63 10.84 -3.15 -4.10
CA TYR A 63 10.28 -3.32 -2.77
C TYR A 63 10.36 -4.73 -2.22
N LEU A 64 10.43 -5.73 -3.09
CA LEU A 64 10.42 -7.13 -2.65
C LEU A 64 11.80 -7.79 -2.73
N GLY A 65 12.81 -7.01 -3.05
CA GLY A 65 14.18 -7.44 -2.92
C GLY A 65 14.73 -8.28 -4.06
N ASP A 66 14.06 -8.28 -5.17
CA ASP A 66 14.57 -8.98 -6.35
C ASP A 66 14.40 -8.12 -7.56
#